data_9ffd663847ab27284058a85f7537ff20
#
_entry.id   9ffd663847ab27284058a85f7537ff20
#
_cell.length_a   1.000
_cell.length_b   1.000
_cell.length_c   1.000
_cell.angle_alpha   90.00
_cell.angle_beta   90.00
_cell.angle_gamma   90.00
#
_symmetry.space_group_name_H-M   'P 1'
#
loop_
_entity.id
_entity.type
_entity.pdbx_description
1 polymer ?
#
loop_
_entity_poly.entity_id
_entity_poly.type
_entity_poly.pdbx_seq_one_letter_code
_entity_poly.pdbx_strand_id
1 'polypeptide(L)'
;MHQEIIERFNSLKEKQLSIDITRGKPDKDQLDLSNELIDMTIPFISEDGADLRNYGEQFGIIEARRLGSELLSAPIENILAGEQSSLLLTYQTILSNYLFAEP
;
A
#
# COMPACT_ATOMS: atom_id res chain seq x y z
N MET A 1 -39.66 -9.83 9.76
CA MET A 1 -38.64 -9.37 8.77
C MET A 1 -38.73 -7.86 8.46
N HIS A 2 -39.86 -7.31 7.94
CA HIS A 2 -39.94 -5.87 7.66
C HIS A 2 -39.88 -5.00 8.92
N GLN A 3 -40.55 -5.34 9.97
CA GLN A 3 -40.60 -4.64 11.24
C GLN A 3 -39.22 -4.63 11.93
N GLU A 4 -38.55 -5.74 11.93
CA GLU A 4 -37.18 -5.91 12.48
C GLU A 4 -36.17 -5.02 11.77
N ILE A 5 -36.27 -4.85 10.44
CA ILE A 5 -35.42 -3.93 9.65
C ILE A 5 -35.66 -2.48 10.07
N ILE A 6 -36.93 -2.10 10.28
CA ILE A 6 -37.31 -0.74 10.72
C ILE A 6 -36.75 -0.46 12.12
N GLU A 7 -36.87 -1.39 13.03
CA GLU A 7 -36.37 -1.26 14.41
C GLU A 7 -34.83 -1.13 14.40
N ARG A 8 -34.14 -1.94 13.60
CA ARG A 8 -32.68 -1.85 13.45
C ARG A 8 -32.23 -0.52 12.81
N PHE A 9 -32.97 -0.05 11.81
CA PHE A 9 -32.70 1.27 11.19
C PHE A 9 -32.85 2.41 12.22
N ASN A 10 -33.95 2.41 12.98
CA ASN A 10 -34.18 3.43 14.00
C ASN A 10 -33.12 3.39 15.12
N SER A 11 -32.73 2.22 15.56
CA SER A 11 -31.65 2.03 16.53
C SER A 11 -30.30 2.56 16.03
N LEU A 12 -29.99 2.38 14.75
CA LEU A 12 -28.76 2.96 14.15
C LEU A 12 -28.86 4.49 14.03
N LYS A 13 -30.03 5.01 13.69
CA LYS A 13 -30.26 6.46 13.60
C LYS A 13 -30.12 7.16 14.95
N GLU A 14 -30.61 6.54 16.03
CA GLU A 14 -30.47 7.06 17.40
C GLU A 14 -29.02 7.16 17.87
N LYS A 15 -28.12 6.34 17.32
CA LYS A 15 -26.68 6.40 17.64
C LYS A 15 -25.97 7.62 17.11
N GLN A 16 -26.61 8.42 16.24
CA GLN A 16 -26.07 9.64 15.62
C GLN A 16 -24.64 9.44 15.07
N LEU A 17 -24.41 8.31 14.41
CA LEU A 17 -23.11 7.96 13.87
C LEU A 17 -22.67 8.97 12.80
N SER A 18 -21.48 9.52 12.95
CA SER A 18 -20.83 10.36 11.92
C SER A 18 -19.75 9.54 11.22
N ILE A 19 -20.17 8.69 10.28
CA ILE A 19 -19.26 7.81 9.54
C ILE A 19 -19.16 8.32 8.10
N ASP A 20 -17.94 8.70 7.70
CA ASP A 20 -17.63 9.07 6.31
C ASP A 20 -17.18 7.82 5.54
N ILE A 21 -18.00 7.38 4.59
CA ILE A 21 -17.70 6.25 3.70
C ILE A 21 -17.35 6.70 2.28
N THR A 22 -17.13 8.00 2.06
CA THR A 22 -16.84 8.54 0.73
C THR A 22 -15.45 8.17 0.23
N ARG A 23 -14.53 7.83 1.13
CA ARG A 23 -13.18 7.33 0.82
C ARG A 23 -12.76 6.25 1.81
N GLY A 24 -12.05 5.24 1.29
CA GLY A 24 -11.35 4.27 2.13
C GLY A 24 -10.11 4.92 2.75
N LYS A 25 -10.25 5.50 3.94
CA LYS A 25 -9.14 6.07 4.71
C LYS A 25 -8.92 5.23 5.96
N PRO A 26 -7.67 4.92 6.34
CA PRO A 26 -7.39 4.36 7.65
C PRO A 26 -7.87 5.32 8.74
N ASP A 27 -8.38 4.78 9.84
CA ASP A 27 -8.71 5.59 11.02
C ASP A 27 -7.44 5.95 11.82
N LYS A 28 -7.62 6.74 12.87
CA LYS A 28 -6.50 7.22 13.69
C LYS A 28 -5.73 6.06 14.34
N ASP A 29 -6.41 5.07 14.88
CA ASP A 29 -5.77 3.95 15.59
C ASP A 29 -4.94 3.09 14.62
N GLN A 30 -5.39 2.94 13.36
CA GLN A 30 -4.62 2.27 12.30
C GLN A 30 -3.37 3.07 11.91
N LEU A 31 -3.47 4.40 11.84
CA LEU A 31 -2.33 5.27 11.54
C LEU A 31 -1.31 5.28 12.67
N ASP A 32 -1.77 5.22 13.92
CA ASP A 32 -0.91 5.21 15.10
C ASP A 32 0.01 3.97 15.16
N LEU A 33 -0.35 2.86 14.50
CA LEU A 33 0.51 1.67 14.38
C LEU A 33 1.87 1.94 13.71
N SER A 34 1.95 2.98 12.88
CA SER A 34 3.17 3.34 12.17
C SER A 34 3.99 4.45 12.84
N ASN A 35 3.54 5.00 13.96
CA ASN A 35 4.22 6.13 14.61
C ASN A 35 5.66 5.81 15.02
N GLU A 36 5.94 4.58 15.45
CA GLU A 36 7.28 4.14 15.84
C GLU A 36 8.29 4.16 14.68
N LEU A 37 7.82 4.13 13.43
CA LEU A 37 8.69 4.20 12.25
C LEU A 37 9.43 5.55 12.15
N ILE A 38 8.88 6.61 12.73
CA ILE A 38 9.49 7.96 12.72
C ILE A 38 10.79 7.99 13.53
N ASP A 39 10.85 7.19 14.59
CA ASP A 39 12.00 7.12 15.51
C ASP A 39 13.05 6.08 15.10
N MET A 40 12.80 5.35 14.02
CA MET A 40 13.74 4.33 13.54
C MET A 40 14.95 4.96 12.86
N THR A 41 16.13 4.50 13.21
CA THR A 41 17.36 4.82 12.46
C THR A 41 17.41 3.95 11.20
N ILE A 42 17.33 4.59 10.05
CA ILE A 42 17.44 3.91 8.77
C ILE A 42 18.92 3.84 8.38
N PRO A 43 19.48 2.65 8.07
CA PRO A 43 20.85 2.55 7.54
C PRO A 43 20.94 3.25 6.20
N PHE A 44 22.08 3.89 5.92
CA PHE A 44 22.31 4.57 4.64
C PHE A 44 22.74 3.63 3.52
N ILE A 45 23.14 2.42 3.85
CA ILE A 45 23.62 1.41 2.91
C ILE A 45 22.69 0.22 2.98
N SER A 46 22.18 -0.22 1.84
CA SER A 46 21.37 -1.44 1.71
C SER A 46 22.21 -2.71 1.90
N GLU A 47 21.57 -3.86 2.08
CA GLU A 47 22.27 -5.14 2.25
C GLU A 47 23.17 -5.51 1.05
N ASP A 48 22.81 -5.08 -0.14
CA ASP A 48 23.58 -5.29 -1.38
C ASP A 48 24.60 -4.19 -1.66
N GLY A 49 24.76 -3.22 -0.73
CA GLY A 49 25.79 -2.20 -0.75
C GLY A 49 25.42 -0.88 -1.44
N ALA A 50 24.18 -0.70 -1.86
CA ALA A 50 23.72 0.56 -2.46
C ALA A 50 23.61 1.67 -1.41
N ASP A 51 24.12 2.88 -1.72
CA ASP A 51 23.97 4.05 -0.86
C ASP A 51 22.60 4.71 -1.09
N LEU A 52 21.72 4.58 -0.10
CA LEU A 52 20.32 5.03 -0.16
C LEU A 52 20.15 6.55 -0.26
N ARG A 53 21.25 7.32 -0.12
CA ARG A 53 21.25 8.78 -0.28
C ARG A 53 21.54 9.20 -1.72
N ASN A 54 21.87 8.25 -2.59
CA ASN A 54 22.16 8.47 -4.01
C ASN A 54 20.93 8.16 -4.88
N TYR A 55 21.13 8.10 -6.20
CA TYR A 55 20.09 7.64 -7.12
C TYR A 55 19.64 6.22 -6.77
N GLY A 56 18.34 5.98 -6.87
CA GLY A 56 17.79 4.67 -6.57
C GLY A 56 18.21 3.59 -7.56
N GLU A 57 18.18 2.35 -7.09
CA GLU A 57 18.40 1.16 -7.92
C GLU A 57 17.24 0.96 -8.90
N GLN A 58 17.53 0.43 -10.09
CA GLN A 58 16.55 0.26 -11.17
C GLN A 58 15.32 -0.55 -10.77
N PHE A 59 15.51 -1.57 -9.93
CA PHE A 59 14.43 -2.45 -9.46
C PHE A 59 14.00 -2.15 -8.02
N GLY A 60 14.58 -1.13 -7.39
CA GLY A 60 14.45 -0.85 -5.97
C GLY A 60 15.40 -1.69 -5.10
N ILE A 61 15.57 -1.27 -3.85
CA ILE A 61 16.49 -1.92 -2.90
C ILE A 61 16.04 -3.34 -2.56
N ILE A 62 17.02 -4.20 -2.25
CA ILE A 62 16.76 -5.62 -2.02
C ILE A 62 15.80 -5.88 -0.86
N GLU A 63 15.85 -5.06 0.20
CA GLU A 63 14.95 -5.16 1.35
C GLU A 63 13.49 -4.88 0.98
N ALA A 64 13.25 -3.85 0.16
CA ALA A 64 11.90 -3.54 -0.31
C ALA A 64 11.35 -4.63 -1.25
N ARG A 65 12.20 -5.18 -2.10
CA ARG A 65 11.83 -6.29 -2.99
C ARG A 65 11.55 -7.58 -2.20
N ARG A 66 12.32 -7.85 -1.14
CA ARG A 66 12.07 -9.00 -0.25
C ARG A 66 10.73 -8.85 0.47
N LEU A 67 10.45 -7.68 1.02
CA LEU A 67 9.16 -7.38 1.63
C LEU A 67 8.00 -7.56 0.62
N GLY A 68 8.16 -7.06 -0.60
CA GLY A 68 7.20 -7.25 -1.67
C GLY A 68 6.99 -8.72 -2.04
N SER A 69 8.06 -9.51 -2.07
CA SER A 69 8.03 -10.94 -2.31
C SER A 69 7.18 -11.69 -1.26
N GLU A 70 7.38 -11.35 0.01
CA GLU A 70 6.60 -11.92 1.11
C GLU A 70 5.12 -11.53 1.05
N LEU A 71 4.83 -10.24 0.86
CA LEU A 71 3.47 -9.71 0.81
C LEU A 71 2.66 -10.24 -0.39
N LEU A 72 3.31 -10.39 -1.54
CA LEU A 72 2.64 -10.80 -2.78
C LEU A 72 2.76 -12.30 -3.06
N SER A 73 3.51 -13.05 -2.23
CA SER A 73 3.81 -14.47 -2.44
C SER A 73 4.38 -14.73 -3.85
N ALA A 74 5.28 -13.86 -4.31
CA ALA A 74 5.91 -13.91 -5.63
C ALA A 74 7.43 -14.01 -5.50
N PRO A 75 8.14 -14.65 -6.44
CA PRO A 75 9.60 -14.70 -6.46
C PRO A 75 10.21 -13.28 -6.47
N ILE A 76 11.30 -13.08 -5.72
CA ILE A 76 11.92 -11.75 -5.56
C ILE A 76 12.41 -11.16 -6.89
N GLU A 77 12.82 -12.01 -7.83
CA GLU A 77 13.22 -11.62 -9.19
C GLU A 77 12.08 -11.01 -10.00
N ASN A 78 10.82 -11.28 -9.60
CA ASN A 78 9.62 -10.74 -10.23
C ASN A 78 9.08 -9.49 -9.51
N ILE A 79 9.80 -9.00 -8.48
CA ILE A 79 9.40 -7.83 -7.71
C ILE A 79 10.21 -6.61 -8.16
N LEU A 80 9.49 -5.55 -8.50
CA LEU A 80 10.02 -4.21 -8.68
C LEU A 80 9.42 -3.30 -7.61
N ALA A 81 10.29 -2.67 -6.82
CA ALA A 81 9.88 -1.68 -5.84
C ALA A 81 10.03 -0.28 -6.48
N GLY A 82 8.90 0.27 -6.88
CA GLY A 82 8.84 1.54 -7.60
C GLY A 82 8.35 2.70 -6.75
N GLU A 83 7.74 3.67 -7.40
CA GLU A 83 7.21 4.90 -6.81
C GLU A 83 6.11 4.66 -5.77
N GLN A 84 5.79 5.75 -5.07
CA GLN A 84 4.70 5.79 -4.08
C GLN A 84 3.28 5.76 -4.69
N SER A 85 3.11 5.98 -5.99
CA SER A 85 1.81 6.03 -6.65
C SER A 85 1.45 4.68 -7.29
N SER A 86 0.64 3.88 -6.61
CA SER A 86 0.14 2.60 -7.14
C SER A 86 -0.65 2.76 -8.44
N LEU A 87 -1.39 3.87 -8.60
CA LEU A 87 -2.11 4.18 -9.84
C LEU A 87 -1.17 4.42 -11.02
N LEU A 88 -0.06 5.13 -10.79
CA LEU A 88 0.93 5.37 -11.84
C LEU A 88 1.65 4.08 -12.22
N LEU A 89 2.05 3.26 -11.25
CA LEU A 89 2.65 1.94 -11.51
C LEU A 89 1.71 1.03 -12.31
N THR A 90 0.43 1.00 -11.95
CA THR A 90 -0.58 0.23 -12.69
C THR A 90 -0.73 0.73 -14.12
N TYR A 91 -0.83 2.05 -14.31
CA TYR A 91 -0.91 2.66 -15.64
C TYR A 91 0.32 2.33 -16.50
N GLN A 92 1.53 2.49 -15.95
CA GLN A 92 2.79 2.18 -16.64
C GLN A 92 2.87 0.71 -17.03
N THR A 93 2.45 -0.21 -16.14
CA THR A 93 2.42 -1.65 -16.43
C THR A 93 1.47 -1.98 -17.58
N ILE A 94 0.25 -1.43 -17.56
CA ILE A 94 -0.73 -1.64 -18.63
C ILE A 94 -0.22 -1.05 -19.94
N LEU A 95 0.30 0.17 -19.90
CA LEU A 95 0.82 0.84 -21.10
C LEU A 95 2.01 0.09 -21.70
N SER A 96 2.94 -0.37 -20.88
CA SER A 96 4.10 -1.17 -21.34
C SER A 96 3.67 -2.48 -21.99
N ASN A 97 2.71 -3.19 -21.40
CA ASN A 97 2.14 -4.38 -22.02
C ASN A 97 1.45 -4.07 -23.36
N TYR A 98 0.69 -3.00 -23.42
CA TYR A 98 0.00 -2.59 -24.66
C TYR A 98 0.96 -2.24 -25.80
N LEU A 99 2.09 -1.58 -25.48
CA LEU A 99 3.03 -1.11 -26.48
C LEU A 99 4.10 -2.13 -26.87
N PHE A 100 4.50 -3.02 -25.95
CA PHE A 100 5.69 -3.85 -26.09
C PHE A 100 5.47 -5.35 -25.87
N ALA A 101 4.28 -5.78 -25.41
CA ALA A 101 4.01 -7.21 -25.33
C ALA A 101 3.98 -7.81 -26.75
N GLU A 102 4.71 -8.89 -26.94
CA GLU A 102 4.63 -9.69 -28.16
C GLU A 102 3.25 -10.38 -28.20
N PRO A 103 2.62 -10.51 -29.39
CA PRO A 103 1.32 -11.13 -29.55
C PRO A 103 1.34 -12.64 -29.26
#